data_f704a01c11d8c311dc95e4f2b895b9b9
#
_entry.id   f704a01c11d8c311dc95e4f2b895b9b9
#
_cell.length_a   1.000
_cell.length_b   1.000
_cell.length_c   1.000
_cell.angle_alpha   90.00
_cell.angle_beta   90.00
_cell.angle_gamma   90.00
#
_symmetry.space_group_name_H-M   'P 1'
#
loop_
_entity.id
_entity.type
_entity.pdbx_description
1 polymer ?
#
loop_
_entity_poly.entity_id
_entity_poly.type
_entity_poly.pdbx_seq_one_letter_code
_entity_poly.pdbx_strand_id
1 'polypeptide(L)'
;MALALVCTNVPANLHVQTGTETVYAAQETAINSEQDLIAMQNNPKGKYYLAKDITITKKLNMFPDYKDDNGDYRVDSFMGTLDGKGHKIKNYAGIGLFDNAKNATFKNIIMTNVTIEGTESAAALVYSAKKCTFTNITVSGSTKTDGAGMVFMDENCNFTDCTSKVDANIKAEKEIWICFAGISQGSSGSSTFKNCKNKGNLKVISESLDNL
;
A
#
# COMPACT_ATOMS: atom_id res chain seq x y z
N MET A 1 -32.34 18.91 17.03
CA MET A 1 -32.41 17.48 17.43
C MET A 1 -31.68 16.70 16.35
N ALA A 2 -30.47 16.24 16.65
CA ALA A 2 -29.63 15.51 15.69
C ALA A 2 -30.00 14.02 15.75
N LEU A 3 -30.49 13.47 14.66
CA LEU A 3 -30.79 12.04 14.54
C LEU A 3 -29.50 11.31 14.20
N ALA A 4 -28.93 10.59 15.16
CA ALA A 4 -27.81 9.70 14.90
C ALA A 4 -28.34 8.42 14.23
N LEU A 5 -28.07 8.26 12.93
CA LEU A 5 -28.39 7.03 12.21
C LEU A 5 -27.26 6.03 12.43
N VAL A 6 -27.51 4.99 13.23
CA VAL A 6 -26.62 3.84 13.37
C VAL A 6 -26.95 2.86 12.25
N CYS A 7 -26.14 2.86 11.19
CA CYS A 7 -26.30 1.93 10.07
C CYS A 7 -25.46 0.67 10.29
N THR A 8 -26.10 -0.39 10.81
CA THR A 8 -25.59 -1.76 10.68
C THR A 8 -26.37 -2.44 9.55
N ASN A 9 -25.68 -2.89 8.50
CA ASN A 9 -26.25 -3.58 7.33
C ASN A 9 -27.30 -2.79 6.53
N VAL A 10 -26.81 -1.77 5.79
CA VAL A 10 -27.66 -1.01 4.88
C VAL A 10 -27.79 -1.75 3.54
N PRO A 11 -29.00 -2.11 3.08
CA PRO A 11 -29.18 -2.64 1.73
C PRO A 11 -28.82 -1.61 0.66
N ALA A 12 -28.38 -2.08 -0.50
CA ALA A 12 -27.81 -1.30 -1.59
C ALA A 12 -28.65 -0.10 -2.11
N ASN A 13 -29.87 0.11 -1.62
CA ASN A 13 -30.82 1.12 -2.10
C ASN A 13 -31.47 1.95 -1.00
N LEU A 14 -30.80 2.23 0.13
CA LEU A 14 -31.39 3.11 1.13
C LEU A 14 -31.27 4.58 0.68
N HIS A 15 -32.40 5.19 0.37
CA HIS A 15 -32.57 6.63 0.20
C HIS A 15 -32.89 7.26 1.55
N VAL A 16 -32.02 8.11 2.06
CA VAL A 16 -32.34 8.99 3.21
C VAL A 16 -32.62 10.37 2.67
N GLN A 17 -33.89 10.77 2.71
CA GLN A 17 -34.33 12.09 2.28
C GLN A 17 -34.30 13.03 3.51
N THR A 18 -33.36 13.97 3.53
CA THR A 18 -33.32 15.05 4.51
C THR A 18 -33.50 16.38 3.76
N GLY A 19 -34.68 16.95 3.81
CA GLY A 19 -35.00 18.15 3.03
C GLY A 19 -35.07 17.88 1.53
N THR A 20 -34.46 18.72 0.70
CA THR A 20 -34.46 18.63 -0.76
C THR A 20 -33.26 17.85 -1.33
N GLU A 21 -32.35 17.34 -0.48
CA GLU A 21 -31.15 16.63 -0.93
C GLU A 21 -31.23 15.14 -0.60
N THR A 22 -31.01 14.29 -1.61
CA THR A 22 -30.86 12.85 -1.43
C THR A 22 -29.38 12.52 -1.24
N VAL A 23 -29.01 12.11 -0.03
CA VAL A 23 -27.64 11.68 0.25
C VAL A 23 -27.54 10.16 0.00
N TYR A 24 -26.79 9.80 -1.02
CA TYR A 24 -26.43 8.40 -1.27
C TYR A 24 -25.20 8.06 -0.42
N ALA A 25 -25.31 7.05 0.44
CA ALA A 25 -24.12 6.48 1.06
C ALA A 25 -23.25 5.88 -0.05
N ALA A 26 -21.98 6.31 -0.14
CA ALA A 26 -21.07 5.75 -1.12
C ALA A 26 -20.90 4.26 -0.85
N GLN A 27 -21.28 3.42 -1.82
CA GLN A 27 -21.22 1.98 -1.70
C GLN A 27 -19.76 1.52 -1.53
N GLU A 28 -19.49 0.77 -0.46
CA GLU A 28 -18.22 0.10 -0.26
C GLU A 28 -18.28 -1.32 -0.85
N THR A 29 -17.22 -1.72 -1.57
CA THR A 29 -17.12 -3.05 -2.18
C THR A 29 -16.29 -3.98 -1.30
N ALA A 30 -16.85 -5.14 -0.97
CA ALA A 30 -16.18 -6.16 -0.18
C ALA A 30 -15.16 -6.93 -1.02
N ILE A 31 -13.95 -7.08 -0.48
CA ILE A 31 -12.88 -7.91 -1.03
C ILE A 31 -12.85 -9.23 -0.27
N ASN A 32 -13.24 -10.32 -0.93
CA ASN A 32 -13.33 -11.66 -0.36
C ASN A 32 -12.26 -12.63 -0.91
N SER A 33 -11.52 -12.21 -1.93
CA SER A 33 -10.56 -13.05 -2.63
C SER A 33 -9.42 -12.23 -3.23
N GLU A 34 -8.34 -12.90 -3.61
CA GLU A 34 -7.28 -12.32 -4.43
C GLU A 34 -7.81 -11.76 -5.76
N GLN A 35 -8.80 -12.44 -6.35
CA GLN A 35 -9.42 -11.99 -7.59
C GLN A 35 -10.22 -10.68 -7.41
N ASP A 36 -10.93 -10.51 -6.28
CA ASP A 36 -11.61 -9.25 -5.97
C ASP A 36 -10.62 -8.11 -5.77
N LEU A 37 -9.46 -8.41 -5.15
CA LEU A 37 -8.39 -7.44 -4.99
C LEU A 37 -7.88 -6.98 -6.37
N ILE A 38 -7.64 -7.90 -7.30
CA ILE A 38 -7.23 -7.58 -8.67
C ILE A 38 -8.30 -6.77 -9.39
N ALA A 39 -9.57 -7.09 -9.18
CA ALA A 39 -10.71 -6.41 -9.84
C ALA A 39 -10.85 -4.93 -9.43
N MET A 40 -10.18 -4.48 -8.36
CA MET A 40 -10.12 -3.06 -8.00
C MET A 40 -9.58 -2.18 -9.15
N GLN A 41 -8.77 -2.74 -10.04
CA GLN A 41 -8.22 -2.03 -11.20
C GLN A 41 -9.32 -1.55 -12.18
N ASN A 42 -10.49 -2.19 -12.18
CA ASN A 42 -11.63 -1.79 -13.01
C ASN A 42 -12.36 -0.53 -12.48
N ASN A 43 -12.14 -0.17 -11.20
CA ASN A 43 -12.69 1.05 -10.60
C ASN A 43 -11.67 1.66 -9.63
N PRO A 44 -10.65 2.37 -10.13
CA PRO A 44 -9.55 2.90 -9.33
C PRO A 44 -9.97 3.94 -8.27
N LYS A 45 -11.18 4.49 -8.37
CA LYS A 45 -11.74 5.47 -7.41
C LYS A 45 -12.70 4.84 -6.40
N GLY A 46 -12.88 3.54 -6.46
CA GLY A 46 -13.81 2.80 -5.60
C GLY A 46 -13.43 2.84 -4.11
N LYS A 47 -14.41 2.56 -3.27
CA LYS A 47 -14.20 2.33 -1.84
C LYS A 47 -14.27 0.83 -1.58
N TYR A 48 -13.21 0.29 -1.03
CA TYR A 48 -13.03 -1.14 -0.82
C TYR A 48 -12.72 -1.45 0.65
N TYR A 49 -13.15 -2.62 1.09
CA TYR A 49 -12.74 -3.15 2.39
C TYR A 49 -12.46 -4.65 2.31
N LEU A 50 -11.52 -5.12 3.11
CA LEU A 50 -11.30 -6.55 3.27
C LEU A 50 -12.42 -7.13 4.14
N ALA A 51 -13.15 -8.11 3.63
CA ALA A 51 -14.20 -8.82 4.36
C ALA A 51 -13.67 -10.06 5.09
N LYS A 52 -12.46 -10.48 4.74
CA LYS A 52 -11.68 -11.56 5.38
C LYS A 52 -10.20 -11.42 5.04
N ASP A 53 -9.37 -12.28 5.62
CA ASP A 53 -7.96 -12.40 5.24
C ASP A 53 -7.82 -12.83 3.78
N ILE A 54 -6.93 -12.19 3.04
CA ILE A 54 -6.62 -12.50 1.63
C ILE A 54 -5.21 -13.09 1.57
N THR A 55 -5.08 -14.25 0.95
CA THR A 55 -3.76 -14.85 0.66
C THR A 55 -3.41 -14.62 -0.80
N ILE A 56 -2.27 -13.99 -1.05
CA ILE A 56 -1.75 -13.78 -2.39
C ILE A 56 -1.05 -15.06 -2.85
N THR A 57 -1.40 -15.53 -4.03
CA THR A 57 -0.88 -16.76 -4.62
C THR A 57 -0.14 -16.52 -5.93
N LYS A 58 -0.26 -15.32 -6.49
CA LYS A 58 0.36 -14.93 -7.76
C LYS A 58 1.22 -13.69 -7.55
N LYS A 59 2.14 -13.46 -8.47
CA LYS A 59 2.82 -12.16 -8.51
C LYS A 59 1.80 -11.09 -8.91
N LEU A 60 1.58 -10.12 -8.03
CA LEU A 60 0.68 -9.01 -8.26
C LEU A 60 1.47 -7.71 -8.32
N ASN A 61 1.10 -6.90 -9.30
CA ASN A 61 1.49 -5.51 -9.42
C ASN A 61 0.26 -4.77 -9.96
N MET A 62 -0.43 -4.06 -9.07
CA MET A 62 -1.67 -3.37 -9.42
C MET A 62 -1.40 -1.92 -9.78
N PHE A 63 -2.11 -1.43 -10.79
CA PHE A 63 -1.96 -0.06 -11.31
C PHE A 63 -0.54 0.25 -11.83
N PRO A 64 0.02 -0.63 -12.71
CA PRO A 64 1.35 -0.42 -13.28
C PRO A 64 1.36 0.71 -14.31
N ASP A 65 2.54 1.25 -14.55
CA ASP A 65 2.79 2.05 -15.74
C ASP A 65 2.70 1.17 -16.99
N TYR A 66 2.13 1.71 -18.05
CA TYR A 66 2.06 1.01 -19.34
C TYR A 66 2.22 1.99 -20.52
N LYS A 67 2.47 1.45 -21.67
CA LYS A 67 2.41 2.21 -22.93
C LYS A 67 1.08 1.93 -23.61
N ASP A 68 0.37 3.00 -23.98
CA ASP A 68 -0.86 2.86 -24.76
C ASP A 68 -0.56 2.46 -26.23
N ASP A 69 -1.62 2.28 -27.02
CA ASP A 69 -1.51 1.85 -28.42
C ASP A 69 -0.73 2.85 -29.30
N ASN A 70 -0.56 4.08 -28.86
CA ASN A 70 0.24 5.10 -29.54
C ASN A 70 1.71 5.11 -29.06
N GLY A 71 2.07 4.28 -28.09
CA GLY A 71 3.38 4.23 -27.47
C GLY A 71 3.63 5.28 -26.40
N ASP A 72 2.60 6.06 -26.01
CA ASP A 72 2.67 7.05 -24.95
C ASP A 72 2.64 6.39 -23.58
N TYR A 73 3.49 6.86 -22.67
CA TYR A 73 3.49 6.39 -21.28
C TYR A 73 2.22 6.82 -20.56
N ARG A 74 1.54 5.87 -19.95
CA ARG A 74 0.37 6.07 -19.09
C ARG A 74 0.66 5.55 -17.69
N VAL A 75 0.21 6.29 -16.71
CA VAL A 75 0.32 5.94 -15.30
C VAL A 75 -1.08 5.75 -14.74
N ASP A 76 -1.49 4.51 -14.58
CA ASP A 76 -2.70 4.20 -13.84
C ASP A 76 -2.40 4.31 -12.35
N SER A 77 -3.33 4.87 -11.60
CA SER A 77 -3.16 5.05 -10.16
C SER A 77 -4.41 4.65 -9.41
N PHE A 78 -4.24 3.97 -8.30
CA PHE A 78 -5.32 3.83 -7.34
C PHE A 78 -5.62 5.19 -6.68
N MET A 79 -6.88 5.60 -6.73
CA MET A 79 -7.35 6.90 -6.22
C MET A 79 -8.51 6.74 -5.23
N GLY A 80 -8.75 5.53 -4.80
CA GLY A 80 -9.86 5.15 -3.93
C GLY A 80 -9.50 5.03 -2.47
N THR A 81 -10.29 4.25 -1.77
CA THR A 81 -10.05 3.84 -0.37
C THR A 81 -9.92 2.34 -0.28
N LEU A 82 -8.90 1.85 0.42
CA LEU A 82 -8.80 0.47 0.86
C LEU A 82 -8.76 0.43 2.40
N ASP A 83 -9.78 -0.15 3.00
CA ASP A 83 -9.88 -0.38 4.44
C ASP A 83 -9.66 -1.87 4.74
N GLY A 84 -8.59 -2.21 5.44
CA GLY A 84 -8.30 -3.59 5.83
C GLY A 84 -9.29 -4.15 6.86
N LYS A 85 -10.05 -3.30 7.58
CA LYS A 85 -10.96 -3.72 8.67
C LYS A 85 -10.30 -4.64 9.71
N GLY A 86 -8.97 -4.61 9.81
CA GLY A 86 -8.17 -5.50 10.68
C GLY A 86 -7.88 -6.88 10.09
N HIS A 87 -8.32 -7.16 8.87
CA HIS A 87 -7.96 -8.38 8.13
C HIS A 87 -6.56 -8.26 7.51
N LYS A 88 -6.03 -9.40 7.08
CA LYS A 88 -4.65 -9.53 6.61
C LYS A 88 -4.59 -9.74 5.11
N ILE A 89 -3.56 -9.15 4.49
CA ILE A 89 -3.04 -9.55 3.18
C ILE A 89 -1.77 -10.36 3.45
N LYS A 90 -1.74 -11.60 2.99
CA LYS A 90 -0.70 -12.58 3.31
C LYS A 90 0.09 -12.99 2.08
N ASN A 91 1.40 -13.30 2.28
CA ASN A 91 2.28 -13.91 1.28
C ASN A 91 2.49 -13.04 0.02
N TYR A 92 2.39 -11.73 0.14
CA TYR A 92 2.73 -10.86 -0.98
C TYR A 92 4.24 -10.95 -1.28
N ALA A 93 4.57 -11.09 -2.56
CA ALA A 93 5.95 -11.03 -3.04
C ALA A 93 6.03 -10.10 -4.27
N GLY A 94 6.92 -9.11 -4.23
CA GLY A 94 7.09 -8.16 -5.33
C GLY A 94 7.65 -6.80 -4.95
N ILE A 95 7.51 -5.86 -5.89
CA ILE A 95 8.07 -4.49 -5.79
C ILE A 95 7.12 -3.47 -5.14
N GLY A 96 5.83 -3.78 -5.09
CA GLY A 96 4.74 -2.98 -4.54
C GLY A 96 3.40 -3.65 -4.90
N LEU A 97 2.52 -3.87 -3.93
CA LEU A 97 1.19 -4.42 -4.22
C LEU A 97 0.42 -3.45 -5.14
N PHE A 98 0.57 -2.16 -4.91
CA PHE A 98 0.15 -1.08 -5.79
C PHE A 98 1.41 -0.42 -6.37
N ASP A 99 1.52 -0.36 -7.69
CA ASP A 99 2.61 0.36 -8.33
C ASP A 99 2.43 1.87 -8.13
N ASN A 100 1.25 2.36 -8.44
CA ASN A 100 0.93 3.77 -8.30
C ASN A 100 -0.33 4.04 -7.49
N ALA A 101 -0.27 5.04 -6.60
CA ALA A 101 -1.40 5.55 -5.84
C ALA A 101 -1.39 7.09 -5.80
N LYS A 102 -2.56 7.72 -6.02
CA LYS A 102 -2.69 9.17 -6.01
C LYS A 102 -3.99 9.59 -5.33
N ASN A 103 -3.92 10.52 -4.36
CA ASN A 103 -5.07 10.95 -3.57
C ASN A 103 -5.84 9.79 -2.91
N ALA A 104 -5.16 8.68 -2.64
CA ALA A 104 -5.75 7.46 -2.11
C ALA A 104 -5.69 7.41 -0.59
N THR A 105 -6.56 6.59 -0.01
CA THR A 105 -6.58 6.30 1.43
C THR A 105 -6.40 4.81 1.68
N PHE A 106 -5.38 4.47 2.45
CA PHE A 106 -5.11 3.12 2.94
C PHE A 106 -5.22 3.12 4.46
N LYS A 107 -6.06 2.25 5.01
CA LYS A 107 -6.25 2.21 6.47
C LYS A 107 -6.51 0.82 7.01
N ASN A 108 -6.12 0.60 8.26
CA ASN A 108 -6.37 -0.65 9.02
C ASN A 108 -5.88 -1.92 8.29
N ILE A 109 -4.76 -1.85 7.56
CA ILE A 109 -4.23 -2.94 6.75
C ILE A 109 -3.11 -3.65 7.52
N ILE A 110 -3.14 -4.97 7.53
CA ILE A 110 -2.09 -5.81 8.08
C ILE A 110 -1.52 -6.68 6.95
N MET A 111 -0.26 -6.46 6.58
CA MET A 111 0.45 -7.33 5.63
C MET A 111 1.39 -8.26 6.40
N THR A 112 1.31 -9.55 6.12
CA THR A 112 2.13 -10.56 6.80
C THR A 112 2.79 -11.52 5.84
N ASN A 113 3.98 -12.01 6.23
CA ASN A 113 4.79 -12.89 5.40
C ASN A 113 5.05 -12.27 4.02
N VAL A 114 5.45 -10.99 4.04
CA VAL A 114 5.78 -10.24 2.82
C VAL A 114 7.23 -10.53 2.44
N THR A 115 7.47 -10.73 1.14
CA THR A 115 8.80 -10.73 0.55
C THR A 115 8.90 -9.53 -0.39
N ILE A 116 9.65 -8.51 0.02
CA ILE A 116 9.91 -7.35 -0.83
C ILE A 116 11.10 -7.73 -1.72
N GLU A 117 10.88 -7.72 -3.02
CA GLU A 117 11.87 -8.15 -3.99
C GLU A 117 11.78 -7.33 -5.28
N GLY A 118 12.93 -6.88 -5.76
CA GLY A 118 13.09 -6.12 -6.99
C GLY A 118 14.56 -6.13 -7.42
N THR A 119 14.85 -5.63 -8.60
CA THR A 119 16.23 -5.51 -9.10
C THR A 119 16.93 -4.28 -8.57
N GLU A 120 16.19 -3.23 -8.22
CA GLU A 120 16.72 -1.96 -7.74
C GLU A 120 16.04 -1.54 -6.43
N SER A 121 14.78 -1.15 -6.48
CA SER A 121 14.06 -0.60 -5.34
C SER A 121 12.65 -1.14 -5.26
N ALA A 122 12.16 -1.34 -4.05
CA ALA A 122 10.85 -1.96 -3.83
C ALA A 122 10.22 -1.57 -2.49
N ALA A 123 8.92 -1.82 -2.34
CA ALA A 123 8.19 -1.70 -1.09
C ALA A 123 7.11 -2.79 -1.00
N ALA A 124 6.46 -2.92 0.15
CA ALA A 124 5.41 -3.91 0.31
C ALA A 124 4.06 -3.46 -0.23
N LEU A 125 3.64 -2.23 0.10
CA LEU A 125 2.28 -1.77 -0.17
C LEU A 125 2.20 -0.91 -1.44
N VAL A 126 2.96 0.18 -1.50
CA VAL A 126 2.91 1.11 -2.65
C VAL A 126 4.32 1.45 -3.11
N TYR A 127 4.58 1.30 -4.42
CA TYR A 127 5.84 1.72 -4.98
C TYR A 127 5.93 3.25 -5.10
N SER A 128 4.94 3.90 -5.69
CA SER A 128 4.87 5.36 -5.82
C SER A 128 3.55 5.93 -5.30
N ALA A 129 3.61 6.79 -4.30
CA ALA A 129 2.45 7.38 -3.64
C ALA A 129 2.48 8.91 -3.72
N LYS A 130 1.39 9.53 -4.21
CA LYS A 130 1.26 10.99 -4.26
C LYS A 130 -0.01 11.47 -3.57
N LYS A 131 0.13 12.35 -2.58
CA LYS A 131 -0.98 12.93 -1.80
C LYS A 131 -1.88 11.86 -1.17
N CYS A 132 -1.29 10.76 -0.70
CA CYS A 132 -1.99 9.64 -0.09
C CYS A 132 -2.02 9.73 1.43
N THR A 133 -2.99 9.05 2.02
CA THR A 133 -3.11 8.91 3.48
C THR A 133 -2.99 7.44 3.87
N PHE A 134 -2.09 7.16 4.82
CA PHE A 134 -1.82 5.85 5.37
C PHE A 134 -2.08 5.87 6.88
N THR A 135 -3.06 5.08 7.35
CA THR A 135 -3.44 5.09 8.77
C THR A 135 -3.55 3.68 9.34
N ASN A 136 -2.91 3.43 10.45
CA ASN A 136 -2.97 2.14 11.16
C ASN A 136 -2.60 0.96 10.25
N ILE A 137 -1.41 1.02 9.64
CA ILE A 137 -0.91 -0.01 8.75
C ILE A 137 0.26 -0.73 9.40
N THR A 138 0.24 -2.05 9.34
CA THR A 138 1.37 -2.88 9.77
C THR A 138 1.84 -3.76 8.63
N VAL A 139 3.14 -3.73 8.36
CA VAL A 139 3.79 -4.62 7.38
C VAL A 139 4.83 -5.46 8.10
N SER A 140 4.85 -6.77 7.83
CA SER A 140 5.85 -7.69 8.37
C SER A 140 6.32 -8.69 7.31
N GLY A 141 7.63 -8.95 7.29
CA GLY A 141 8.24 -9.82 6.31
C GLY A 141 9.73 -9.57 6.17
N SER A 142 10.26 -9.72 4.97
CA SER A 142 11.69 -9.56 4.70
C SER A 142 11.96 -8.91 3.35
N THR A 143 13.16 -8.34 3.21
CA THR A 143 13.71 -7.88 1.93
C THR A 143 15.19 -8.23 1.81
N LYS A 144 15.64 -8.38 0.58
CA LYS A 144 17.07 -8.49 0.21
C LYS A 144 17.50 -7.35 -0.73
N THR A 145 16.60 -6.42 -1.02
CA THR A 145 16.83 -5.30 -1.92
C THR A 145 16.71 -3.98 -1.18
N ASP A 146 17.22 -2.94 -1.80
CA ASP A 146 16.99 -1.56 -1.39
C ASP A 146 15.49 -1.22 -1.44
N GLY A 147 15.11 -0.16 -0.76
CA GLY A 147 13.73 0.31 -0.79
C GLY A 147 13.15 0.59 0.58
N ALA A 148 11.88 0.31 0.74
CA ALA A 148 11.16 0.60 1.98
C ALA A 148 10.27 -0.54 2.43
N GLY A 149 10.03 -0.60 3.72
CA GLY A 149 9.12 -1.57 4.31
C GLY A 149 7.67 -1.39 3.88
N MET A 150 7.23 -0.19 3.57
CA MET A 150 5.82 0.09 3.27
C MET A 150 5.62 0.82 1.95
N VAL A 151 6.24 2.00 1.77
CA VAL A 151 6.13 2.84 0.56
C VAL A 151 7.52 3.19 0.07
N PHE A 152 7.81 3.00 -1.23
CA PHE A 152 9.14 3.32 -1.74
C PHE A 152 9.29 4.83 -1.96
N MET A 153 8.50 5.44 -2.82
CA MET A 153 8.49 6.90 -3.04
C MET A 153 7.17 7.50 -2.58
N ASP A 154 7.25 8.59 -1.83
CA ASP A 154 6.08 9.34 -1.42
C ASP A 154 6.23 10.84 -1.73
N GLU A 155 5.14 11.45 -2.15
CA GLU A 155 5.04 12.90 -2.38
C GLU A 155 3.81 13.46 -1.66
N ASN A 156 4.03 14.36 -0.69
CA ASN A 156 2.97 15.01 0.08
C ASN A 156 1.98 14.00 0.74
N CYS A 157 2.50 12.93 1.33
CA CYS A 157 1.71 11.87 1.97
C CYS A 157 1.63 12.04 3.48
N ASN A 158 0.59 11.46 4.10
CA ASN A 158 0.42 11.46 5.53
C ASN A 158 0.42 10.02 6.06
N PHE A 159 1.32 9.74 7.01
CA PHE A 159 1.45 8.45 7.69
C PHE A 159 1.11 8.61 9.17
N THR A 160 0.11 7.86 9.65
CA THR A 160 -0.30 7.88 11.06
C THR A 160 -0.43 6.46 11.59
N ASP A 161 0.17 6.20 12.76
CA ASP A 161 0.11 4.91 13.45
C ASP A 161 0.60 3.73 12.60
N CYS A 162 1.58 3.95 11.71
CA CYS A 162 2.12 2.93 10.82
C CYS A 162 3.30 2.20 11.46
N THR A 163 3.39 0.89 11.24
CA THR A 163 4.48 0.06 11.78
C THR A 163 5.06 -0.84 10.69
N SER A 164 6.37 -0.74 10.47
CA SER A 164 7.12 -1.72 9.71
C SER A 164 7.81 -2.71 10.66
N LYS A 165 7.74 -4.01 10.33
CA LYS A 165 8.46 -5.13 10.93
C LYS A 165 9.15 -5.94 9.85
N VAL A 166 9.64 -5.25 8.81
CA VAL A 166 10.35 -5.87 7.70
C VAL A 166 11.82 -6.00 8.06
N ASP A 167 12.35 -7.21 8.02
CA ASP A 167 13.77 -7.47 8.20
C ASP A 167 14.49 -7.31 6.86
N ALA A 168 15.47 -6.42 6.82
CA ALA A 168 16.28 -6.16 5.65
C ALA A 168 17.64 -6.85 5.76
N ASN A 169 17.91 -7.80 4.85
CA ASN A 169 19.17 -8.52 4.75
C ASN A 169 19.79 -8.23 3.38
N ILE A 170 20.51 -7.13 3.27
CA ILE A 170 21.02 -6.60 2.01
C ILE A 170 22.47 -6.97 1.83
N LYS A 171 22.84 -7.54 0.68
CA LYS A 171 24.23 -7.75 0.28
C LYS A 171 24.71 -6.51 -0.45
N ALA A 172 25.79 -5.91 0.07
CA ALA A 172 26.47 -4.83 -0.59
C ALA A 172 27.51 -5.40 -1.58
N GLU A 173 27.29 -5.18 -2.86
CA GLU A 173 28.35 -5.33 -3.86
C GLU A 173 29.23 -4.05 -3.86
N LYS A 174 30.44 -4.14 -4.40
CA LYS A 174 31.37 -2.99 -4.44
C LYS A 174 30.68 -1.76 -5.05
N GLU A 175 30.81 -0.61 -4.38
CA GLU A 175 30.39 0.73 -4.85
C GLU A 175 28.87 0.98 -4.96
N ILE A 176 28.01 0.18 -4.29
CA ILE A 176 26.57 0.42 -4.30
C ILE A 176 26.13 1.15 -3.02
N TRP A 177 25.36 2.21 -3.21
CA TRP A 177 24.68 2.88 -2.11
C TRP A 177 23.48 2.04 -1.68
N ILE A 178 23.48 1.57 -0.43
CA ILE A 178 22.36 0.83 0.13
C ILE A 178 21.49 1.80 0.91
N CYS A 179 20.21 1.83 0.56
CA CYS A 179 19.23 2.64 1.26
C CYS A 179 17.98 1.80 1.58
N PHE A 180 17.70 1.62 2.85
CA PHE A 180 16.48 0.98 3.32
C PHE A 180 15.80 1.82 4.40
N ALA A 181 14.52 2.10 4.21
CA ALA A 181 13.68 2.79 5.19
C ALA A 181 12.54 1.90 5.69
N GLY A 182 12.25 1.96 6.98
CA GLY A 182 11.17 1.14 7.55
C GLY A 182 9.80 1.48 6.99
N ILE A 183 9.46 2.77 6.87
CA ILE A 183 8.13 3.23 6.42
C ILE A 183 8.18 3.71 4.97
N SER A 184 8.91 4.79 4.69
CA SER A 184 9.07 5.32 3.34
C SER A 184 10.52 5.74 3.12
N GLN A 185 11.05 5.52 1.92
CA GLN A 185 12.45 5.81 1.59
C GLN A 185 12.64 7.17 0.96
N GLY A 186 11.93 7.47 -0.12
CA GLY A 186 12.10 8.70 -0.87
C GLY A 186 10.92 9.61 -0.70
N SER A 187 11.13 10.80 -0.14
CA SER A 187 10.08 11.77 0.05
C SER A 187 10.36 13.03 -0.76
N SER A 188 9.39 13.48 -1.52
CA SER A 188 9.36 14.80 -2.10
C SER A 188 8.16 15.60 -1.57
N GLY A 189 8.31 16.92 -1.48
CA GLY A 189 7.27 17.77 -0.89
C GLY A 189 7.21 17.67 0.64
N SER A 190 6.02 17.74 1.21
CA SER A 190 5.78 17.81 2.66
C SER A 190 5.02 16.59 3.17
N SER A 191 5.69 15.46 3.29
CA SER A 191 5.10 14.27 3.91
C SER A 191 5.21 14.31 5.42
N THR A 192 4.21 13.76 6.12
CA THR A 192 4.15 13.76 7.59
C THR A 192 4.11 12.36 8.15
N PHE A 193 4.80 12.15 9.28
CA PHE A 193 4.87 10.86 9.97
C PHE A 193 4.49 11.06 11.45
N LYS A 194 3.37 10.49 11.88
CA LYS A 194 2.89 10.57 13.25
C LYS A 194 2.77 9.16 13.84
N ASN A 195 3.39 8.94 15.00
CA ASN A 195 3.38 7.66 15.72
C ASN A 195 3.85 6.47 14.88
N CYS A 196 4.71 6.70 13.88
CA CYS A 196 5.24 5.66 13.02
C CYS A 196 6.43 4.96 13.67
N LYS A 197 6.55 3.62 13.46
CA LYS A 197 7.58 2.79 14.07
C LYS A 197 8.22 1.87 13.04
N ASN A 198 9.55 1.79 13.06
CA ASN A 198 10.29 0.68 12.46
C ASN A 198 10.72 -0.29 13.57
N LYS A 199 10.38 -1.56 13.43
CA LYS A 199 10.71 -2.65 14.36
C LYS A 199 11.42 -3.82 13.65
N GLY A 200 11.68 -3.70 12.36
CA GLY A 200 12.47 -4.65 11.60
C GLY A 200 13.97 -4.44 11.82
N ASN A 201 14.74 -5.47 11.58
CA ASN A 201 16.20 -5.45 11.67
C ASN A 201 16.80 -5.08 10.32
N LEU A 202 17.88 -4.29 10.34
CA LEU A 202 18.70 -4.04 9.15
C LEU A 202 20.03 -4.77 9.31
N LYS A 203 20.33 -5.68 8.38
CA LYS A 203 21.63 -6.34 8.27
C LYS A 203 22.19 -6.08 6.87
N VAL A 204 23.33 -5.42 6.82
CA VAL A 204 24.11 -5.23 5.60
C VAL A 204 25.32 -6.16 5.65
N ILE A 205 25.50 -6.97 4.62
CA ILE A 205 26.63 -7.88 4.47
C ILE A 205 27.48 -7.31 3.34
N SER A 206 28.66 -6.74 3.67
CA SER A 206 29.67 -6.37 2.68
C SER A 206 30.53 -7.58 2.37
N GLU A 207 30.75 -7.88 1.11
CA GLU A 207 31.84 -8.81 0.74
C GLU A 207 33.16 -8.08 1.03
N SER A 208 34.00 -8.66 1.88
CA SER A 208 35.29 -8.08 2.24
C SER A 208 36.20 -7.96 1.01
N LEU A 209 36.96 -6.85 0.93
CA LEU A 209 37.96 -6.62 -0.09
C LEU A 209 39.22 -7.45 0.13
N ASP A 210 39.13 -8.59 0.81
CA ASP A 210 40.29 -9.44 1.06
C ASP A 210 40.58 -10.33 -0.14
N ASN A 211 41.11 -9.72 -1.21
CA ASN A 211 41.91 -10.35 -2.26
C ASN A 211 42.21 -9.34 -3.38
N LEU A 212 43.14 -8.41 -3.09
CA LEU A 212 43.96 -7.74 -4.10
C LEU A 212 45.42 -7.73 -3.62
#